data_739d68dc758e534776209b23931a202e
#
_entry.id   739d68dc758e534776209b23931a202e
#
_cell.length_a   1.000
_cell.length_b   1.000
_cell.length_c   1.000
_cell.angle_alpha   90.00
_cell.angle_beta   90.00
_cell.angle_gamma   90.00
#
_symmetry.space_group_name_H-M   'P 1'
#
loop_
_entity.id
_entity.type
_entity.pdbx_description
1 polymer ?
#
loop_
_entity_poly.entity_id
_entity_poly.type
_entity_poly.pdbx_seq_one_letter_code
_entity_poly.pdbx_strand_id
1 'polypeptide(L)'
;TGGLDTVAVRLPASAAARKLIEYSGGYVAAPSANRSGRPSPTLARYVQEDMDGRVEMILDGGQVGIGLESTIVDLTVSPPQILRPGYVTEERLEQVLEGVDMDAALLNEDSGQAPKAPGMKYRHYAPKGELVVVEGSSDRVAEYINRAAEADRHAGEKTGVLGSRELLAEYRADVIKCVGSRGDEESIARNLFAVLREFDEEGVTKIYSESFSS
;
A
#
# COMPACT_ATOMS: atom_id res chain seq x y z
N THR A 1 16.08 14.58 7.09
CA THR A 1 16.74 14.34 5.78
C THR A 1 17.41 12.95 5.67
N GLY A 2 17.55 12.21 6.80
CA GLY A 2 18.22 10.89 6.79
C GLY A 2 19.65 10.92 6.23
N GLY A 3 20.34 12.07 6.30
CA GLY A 3 21.68 12.26 5.74
C GLY A 3 21.70 12.74 4.30
N LEU A 4 20.53 13.00 3.70
CA LEU A 4 20.43 13.56 2.35
C LEU A 4 20.37 15.10 2.39
N ASP A 5 20.80 15.73 1.29
CA ASP A 5 20.71 17.20 1.10
C ASP A 5 19.31 17.65 0.68
N THR A 6 18.39 16.70 0.53
CA THR A 6 17.00 16.93 0.13
C THR A 6 16.03 16.54 1.26
N VAL A 7 14.80 17.05 1.19
CA VAL A 7 13.72 16.70 2.11
C VAL A 7 12.43 16.46 1.33
N ALA A 8 11.69 15.40 1.70
CA ALA A 8 10.37 15.17 1.14
C ALA A 8 9.33 16.07 1.81
N VAL A 9 8.55 16.79 1.00
CA VAL A 9 7.48 17.68 1.45
C VAL A 9 6.15 17.14 0.96
N ARG A 10 5.14 17.10 1.83
CA ARG A 10 3.78 16.70 1.51
C ARG A 10 2.76 17.72 2.03
N LEU A 11 1.81 18.10 1.19
CA LEU A 11 0.62 18.84 1.61
C LEU A 11 -0.55 17.85 1.74
N PRO A 12 -1.03 17.53 2.96
CA PRO A 12 -2.10 16.55 3.12
C PRO A 12 -3.45 17.08 2.63
N ALA A 13 -4.26 16.21 2.03
CA ALA A 13 -5.64 16.52 1.62
C ALA A 13 -6.59 16.63 2.83
N SER A 14 -6.32 15.92 3.93
CA SER A 14 -7.14 15.91 5.14
C SER A 14 -7.23 17.31 5.77
N ALA A 15 -8.45 17.82 5.95
CA ALA A 15 -8.69 19.11 6.59
C ALA A 15 -8.21 19.10 8.07
N ALA A 16 -8.41 17.99 8.78
CA ALA A 16 -7.95 17.83 10.17
C ALA A 16 -6.41 17.91 10.24
N ALA A 17 -5.71 17.19 9.35
CA ALA A 17 -4.25 17.23 9.30
C ALA A 17 -3.72 18.63 8.96
N ARG A 18 -4.34 19.33 8.02
CA ARG A 18 -3.97 20.72 7.67
C ARG A 18 -4.15 21.68 8.85
N LYS A 19 -5.24 21.55 9.59
CA LYS A 19 -5.48 22.36 10.80
C LYS A 19 -4.47 22.05 11.90
N LEU A 20 -4.16 20.77 12.12
CA LEU A 20 -3.11 20.39 13.07
C LEU A 20 -1.77 21.04 12.70
N ILE A 21 -1.37 20.98 11.42
CA ILE A 21 -0.13 21.60 10.93
C ILE A 21 -0.18 23.11 11.14
N GLU A 22 -1.28 23.79 10.81
CA GLU A 22 -1.43 25.23 11.00
C GLU A 22 -1.22 25.63 12.46
N TYR A 23 -1.88 24.92 13.41
CA TYR A 23 -1.76 25.22 14.84
C TYR A 23 -0.42 24.79 15.45
N SER A 24 0.33 23.92 14.78
CA SER A 24 1.65 23.46 15.22
C SER A 24 2.81 24.33 14.69
N GLY A 25 2.51 25.47 14.05
CA GLY A 25 3.53 26.39 13.54
C GLY A 25 3.80 26.27 12.04
N GLY A 26 2.92 25.60 11.28
CA GLY A 26 2.93 25.56 9.80
C GLY A 26 3.64 24.36 9.18
N TYR A 27 4.38 23.57 9.95
CA TYR A 27 5.04 22.35 9.48
C TYR A 27 5.20 21.32 10.61
N VAL A 28 5.15 20.03 10.23
CA VAL A 28 5.30 18.89 11.14
C VAL A 28 6.13 17.81 10.44
N ALA A 29 7.12 17.25 11.14
CA ALA A 29 7.82 16.07 10.69
C ALA A 29 7.02 14.83 11.12
N ALA A 30 6.63 13.98 10.17
CA ALA A 30 5.79 12.83 10.47
C ALA A 30 6.15 11.60 9.62
N PRO A 31 6.39 10.43 10.23
CA PRO A 31 6.42 9.14 9.54
C PRO A 31 5.00 8.56 9.39
N SER A 32 4.89 7.37 8.80
CA SER A 32 3.65 6.58 8.88
C SER A 32 3.40 6.10 10.33
N ALA A 33 2.13 6.06 10.74
CA ALA A 33 1.74 5.75 12.12
C ALA A 33 1.54 4.24 12.34
N ASN A 34 2.53 3.43 11.94
CA ASN A 34 2.53 1.98 12.07
C ASN A 34 3.84 1.47 12.66
N ARG A 35 3.82 0.24 13.17
CA ARG A 35 5.06 -0.49 13.47
C ARG A 35 5.76 -0.84 12.16
N SER A 36 7.10 -0.74 12.17
CA SER A 36 7.92 -1.07 10.99
C SER A 36 7.56 -2.44 10.40
N GLY A 37 7.44 -2.50 9.09
CA GLY A 37 7.10 -3.71 8.33
C GLY A 37 5.60 -3.99 8.15
N ARG A 38 4.72 -3.41 8.98
CA ARG A 38 3.26 -3.59 8.83
C ARG A 38 2.69 -2.68 7.73
N PRO A 39 1.56 -3.06 7.11
CA PRO A 39 0.83 -2.16 6.20
C PRO A 39 0.49 -0.83 6.88
N SER A 40 0.59 0.27 6.15
CA SER A 40 0.22 1.60 6.67
C SER A 40 -1.24 1.61 7.13
N PRO A 41 -1.56 2.24 8.28
CA PRO A 41 -2.90 2.25 8.82
C PRO A 41 -3.81 3.15 8.00
N THR A 42 -4.98 2.63 7.63
CA THR A 42 -6.03 3.34 6.90
C THR A 42 -7.24 3.69 7.77
N LEU A 43 -7.23 3.24 9.02
CA LEU A 43 -8.25 3.47 10.05
C LEU A 43 -7.58 3.80 11.38
N ALA A 44 -8.22 4.62 12.21
CA ALA A 44 -7.70 4.99 13.53
C ALA A 44 -7.48 3.78 14.45
N ARG A 45 -8.31 2.74 14.35
CA ARG A 45 -8.12 1.50 15.13
C ARG A 45 -6.76 0.86 14.88
N TYR A 46 -6.26 0.87 13.64
CA TYR A 46 -4.96 0.32 13.29
C TYR A 46 -3.80 1.18 13.82
N VAL A 47 -4.01 2.50 13.87
CA VAL A 47 -3.08 3.41 14.55
C VAL A 47 -3.04 3.09 16.04
N GLN A 48 -4.19 2.88 16.66
CA GLN A 48 -4.29 2.51 18.07
C GLN A 48 -3.56 1.20 18.35
N GLU A 49 -3.80 0.14 17.56
CA GLU A 49 -3.10 -1.14 17.70
C GLU A 49 -1.56 -1.02 17.65
N ASP A 50 -1.06 -0.16 16.76
CA ASP A 50 0.38 -0.01 16.53
C ASP A 50 1.04 0.97 17.52
N MET A 51 0.30 1.97 18.01
CA MET A 51 0.83 3.11 18.76
C MET A 51 0.31 3.21 20.19
N ASP A 52 -0.52 2.27 20.65
CA ASP A 52 -1.02 2.28 22.04
C ASP A 52 0.13 2.32 23.04
N GLY A 53 0.02 3.23 24.02
CA GLY A 53 1.07 3.51 25.02
C GLY A 53 2.34 4.19 24.48
N ARG A 54 2.36 4.62 23.20
CA ARG A 54 3.51 5.29 22.55
C ARG A 54 3.22 6.73 22.14
N VAL A 55 1.95 7.09 22.03
CA VAL A 55 1.47 8.43 21.71
C VAL A 55 0.38 8.82 22.71
N GLU A 56 0.27 10.10 23.02
CA GLU A 56 -0.68 10.61 23.99
C GLU A 56 -2.08 10.77 23.42
N MET A 57 -2.18 10.92 22.09
CA MET A 57 -3.46 11.20 21.44
C MET A 57 -3.48 10.66 20.00
N ILE A 58 -4.62 10.15 19.58
CA ILE A 58 -4.93 9.78 18.19
C ILE A 58 -6.13 10.62 17.76
N LEU A 59 -5.96 11.38 16.66
CA LEU A 59 -7.06 12.10 16.03
C LEU A 59 -7.66 11.24 14.93
N ASP A 60 -8.88 10.77 15.14
CA ASP A 60 -9.61 9.98 14.15
C ASP A 60 -10.23 10.89 13.10
N GLY A 61 -9.68 10.87 11.89
CA GLY A 61 -10.20 11.57 10.71
C GLY A 61 -11.14 10.72 9.85
N GLY A 62 -11.53 9.55 10.30
CA GLY A 62 -12.26 8.54 9.54
C GLY A 62 -11.34 7.68 8.65
N GLN A 63 -11.96 6.85 7.81
CA GLN A 63 -11.23 6.05 6.82
C GLN A 63 -10.53 6.96 5.80
N VAL A 64 -9.27 6.65 5.48
CA VAL A 64 -8.54 7.38 4.44
C VAL A 64 -9.20 7.22 3.07
N GLY A 65 -9.20 8.29 2.27
CA GLY A 65 -9.76 8.25 0.92
C GLY A 65 -8.94 7.38 -0.04
N ILE A 66 -7.60 7.41 0.11
CA ILE A 66 -6.62 6.62 -0.65
C ILE A 66 -5.80 5.84 0.36
N GLY A 67 -5.79 4.52 0.25
CA GLY A 67 -5.11 3.62 1.19
C GLY A 67 -3.65 3.35 0.83
N LEU A 68 -3.20 3.75 -0.35
CA LEU A 68 -1.81 3.59 -0.81
C LEU A 68 -0.96 4.80 -0.39
N GLU A 69 0.33 4.58 -0.30
CA GLU A 69 1.28 5.65 -0.07
C GLU A 69 1.30 6.67 -1.22
N SER A 70 1.72 7.90 -0.88
CA SER A 70 1.88 8.96 -1.85
C SER A 70 3.01 8.65 -2.83
N THR A 71 2.82 8.99 -4.10
CA THR A 71 3.90 9.04 -5.08
C THR A 71 4.94 10.06 -4.60
N ILE A 72 6.22 9.70 -4.69
CA ILE A 72 7.33 10.60 -4.34
C ILE A 72 8.06 10.94 -5.63
N VAL A 73 8.16 12.24 -5.92
CA VAL A 73 8.84 12.76 -7.10
C VAL A 73 10.03 13.63 -6.66
N ASP A 74 11.20 13.33 -7.19
CA ASP A 74 12.39 14.17 -7.06
C ASP A 74 12.33 15.29 -8.12
N LEU A 75 12.15 16.51 -7.66
CA LEU A 75 12.13 17.71 -8.49
C LEU A 75 13.48 18.43 -8.54
N THR A 76 14.52 17.87 -7.92
CA THR A 76 15.87 18.45 -7.88
C THR A 76 16.71 18.03 -9.08
N VAL A 77 16.21 17.10 -9.88
CA VAL A 77 16.83 16.58 -11.12
C VAL A 77 15.99 16.90 -12.34
N SER A 78 16.58 16.82 -13.52
CA SER A 78 15.89 17.04 -14.79
C SER A 78 16.20 15.89 -15.77
N PRO A 79 15.19 15.19 -16.30
CA PRO A 79 13.77 15.32 -15.95
C PRO A 79 13.50 14.91 -14.50
N PRO A 80 12.34 15.35 -13.90
CA PRO A 80 11.90 14.87 -12.60
C PRO A 80 11.80 13.34 -12.52
N GLN A 81 12.13 12.74 -11.36
CA GLN A 81 12.17 11.29 -11.21
C GLN A 81 11.17 10.79 -10.16
N ILE A 82 10.40 9.77 -10.50
CA ILE A 82 9.57 9.04 -9.54
C ILE A 82 10.49 8.17 -8.69
N LEU A 83 10.60 8.49 -7.40
CA LEU A 83 11.36 7.72 -6.41
C LEU A 83 10.53 6.61 -5.78
N ARG A 84 9.21 6.76 -5.73
CA ARG A 84 8.27 5.76 -5.26
C ARG A 84 6.95 5.93 -5.99
N PRO A 85 6.47 4.92 -6.73
CA PRO A 85 5.16 4.93 -7.32
C PRO A 85 4.08 4.90 -6.21
N GLY A 86 2.93 5.49 -6.50
CA GLY A 86 1.79 5.58 -5.61
C GLY A 86 0.53 5.92 -6.39
N TYR A 87 -0.49 6.46 -5.72
CA TYR A 87 -1.78 6.77 -6.35
C TYR A 87 -1.71 7.77 -7.52
N VAL A 88 -0.77 8.73 -7.49
CA VAL A 88 -0.54 9.64 -8.61
C VAL A 88 0.37 8.93 -9.60
N THR A 89 -0.19 8.55 -10.76
CA THR A 89 0.54 7.82 -11.81
C THR A 89 1.44 8.75 -12.63
N GLU A 90 2.33 8.15 -13.42
CA GLU A 90 3.22 8.86 -14.34
C GLU A 90 2.41 9.74 -15.32
N GLU A 91 1.34 9.20 -15.92
CA GLU A 91 0.49 9.93 -16.86
C GLU A 91 -0.18 11.17 -16.23
N ARG A 92 -0.53 11.09 -14.94
CA ARG A 92 -1.05 12.26 -14.21
C ARG A 92 0.04 13.29 -13.94
N LEU A 93 1.26 12.86 -13.66
CA LEU A 93 2.41 13.76 -13.47
C LEU A 93 2.79 14.46 -14.78
N GLU A 94 2.78 13.76 -15.91
CA GLU A 94 3.06 14.33 -17.25
C GLU A 94 2.08 15.43 -17.67
N GLN A 95 0.87 15.48 -17.07
CA GLN A 95 -0.06 16.58 -17.31
C GLN A 95 0.41 17.93 -16.74
N VAL A 96 1.36 17.91 -15.81
CA VAL A 96 1.83 19.11 -15.10
C VAL A 96 3.35 19.28 -15.12
N LEU A 97 4.09 18.25 -15.52
CA LEU A 97 5.55 18.24 -15.60
C LEU A 97 5.99 17.95 -17.05
N GLU A 98 7.06 18.57 -17.49
CA GLU A 98 7.66 18.33 -18.83
C GLU A 98 8.56 17.06 -18.77
N GLY A 99 7.94 15.90 -18.95
CA GLY A 99 8.58 14.59 -18.84
C GLY A 99 8.82 14.17 -17.38
N VAL A 100 8.66 12.89 -17.14
CA VAL A 100 8.93 12.27 -15.83
C VAL A 100 9.59 10.93 -16.09
N ASP A 101 10.64 10.61 -15.37
CA ASP A 101 11.32 9.33 -15.45
C ASP A 101 11.11 8.50 -14.17
N MET A 102 11.29 7.19 -14.27
CA MET A 102 11.40 6.32 -13.09
C MET A 102 12.85 6.30 -12.60
N ASP A 103 13.06 6.39 -11.27
CA ASP A 103 14.41 6.26 -10.71
C ASP A 103 14.97 4.85 -11.02
N ALA A 104 16.24 4.80 -11.45
CA ALA A 104 16.91 3.55 -11.85
C ALA A 104 16.95 2.51 -10.70
N ALA A 105 16.88 2.94 -9.45
CA ALA A 105 16.83 2.03 -8.29
C ALA A 105 15.49 1.29 -8.15
N LEU A 106 14.42 1.79 -8.79
CA LEU A 106 13.14 1.08 -8.87
C LEU A 106 13.15 0.01 -9.98
N LEU A 107 13.95 0.22 -11.02
CA LEU A 107 14.05 -0.68 -12.16
C LEU A 107 15.05 -1.83 -11.91
N ASN A 108 16.00 -1.65 -10.97
CA ASN A 108 17.07 -2.62 -10.68
C ASN A 108 17.21 -2.82 -9.17
N GLU A 109 16.72 -3.92 -8.64
CA GLU A 109 16.82 -4.28 -7.20
C GLU A 109 18.28 -4.35 -6.71
N ASP A 110 19.22 -4.71 -7.58
CA ASP A 110 20.66 -4.86 -7.30
C ASP A 110 21.50 -3.60 -7.54
N SER A 111 20.89 -2.43 -7.71
CA SER A 111 21.63 -1.19 -8.05
C SER A 111 22.69 -0.75 -7.04
N GLY A 112 22.77 -1.36 -5.86
CA GLY A 112 23.74 -1.00 -4.81
C GLY A 112 23.56 0.41 -4.23
N GLN A 113 22.67 1.22 -4.79
CA GLN A 113 22.46 2.61 -4.38
C GLN A 113 21.69 2.71 -3.07
N ALA A 114 22.02 3.71 -2.24
CA ALA A 114 21.27 4.02 -1.04
C ALA A 114 19.86 4.53 -1.43
N PRO A 115 18.80 4.10 -0.74
CA PRO A 115 17.45 4.56 -1.05
C PRO A 115 17.34 6.06 -0.80
N LYS A 116 16.83 6.80 -1.80
CA LYS A 116 16.60 8.24 -1.73
C LYS A 116 15.30 8.60 -1.01
N ALA A 117 14.39 7.63 -0.85
CA ALA A 117 13.09 7.83 -0.22
C ALA A 117 12.67 6.62 0.63
N PRO A 118 11.80 6.81 1.65
CA PRO A 118 11.25 5.71 2.42
C PRO A 118 10.43 4.76 1.53
N GLY A 119 10.58 3.44 1.75
CA GLY A 119 9.83 2.43 1.03
C GLY A 119 10.47 1.90 -0.26
N MET A 120 11.69 2.36 -0.61
CA MET A 120 12.36 1.91 -1.86
C MET A 120 13.09 0.57 -1.74
N LYS A 121 13.56 0.15 -0.56
CA LYS A 121 14.58 -0.95 -0.47
C LYS A 121 14.23 -2.15 0.42
N TYR A 122 13.16 -2.10 1.19
CA TYR A 122 12.83 -3.19 2.11
C TYR A 122 11.42 -3.69 1.86
N ARG A 123 11.12 -4.93 2.27
CA ARG A 123 9.76 -5.47 2.31
C ARG A 123 8.94 -4.59 3.27
N HIS A 124 8.32 -3.57 2.72
CA HIS A 124 7.43 -2.66 3.43
C HIS A 124 5.99 -3.04 3.13
N TYR A 125 5.10 -2.78 4.09
CA TYR A 125 3.66 -2.89 3.90
C TYR A 125 3.15 -4.31 3.61
N ALA A 126 3.95 -5.32 3.92
CA ALA A 126 3.57 -6.71 3.68
C ALA A 126 2.72 -7.26 4.84
N PRO A 127 1.73 -8.13 4.56
CA PRO A 127 1.05 -8.91 5.57
C PRO A 127 2.00 -9.92 6.21
N LYS A 128 1.61 -10.50 7.34
CA LYS A 128 2.38 -11.57 8.00
C LYS A 128 2.38 -12.85 7.17
N GLY A 129 1.24 -13.16 6.54
CA GLY A 129 1.11 -14.28 5.62
C GLY A 129 1.88 -14.05 4.33
N GLU A 130 2.21 -15.13 3.65
CA GLU A 130 2.80 -15.08 2.31
C GLU A 130 1.73 -14.65 1.30
N LEU A 131 1.99 -13.58 0.54
CA LEU A 131 1.12 -13.08 -0.51
C LEU A 131 1.63 -13.51 -1.87
N VAL A 132 0.78 -14.19 -2.63
CA VAL A 132 1.03 -14.63 -4.01
C VAL A 132 0.06 -13.90 -4.93
N VAL A 133 0.59 -13.14 -5.90
CA VAL A 133 -0.22 -12.48 -6.95
C VAL A 133 -0.23 -13.36 -8.19
N VAL A 134 -1.42 -13.63 -8.70
CA VAL A 134 -1.65 -14.51 -9.85
C VAL A 134 -2.14 -13.70 -11.04
N GLU A 135 -1.39 -13.77 -12.14
CA GLU A 135 -1.70 -13.08 -13.39
C GLU A 135 -2.28 -14.02 -14.43
N GLY A 136 -3.21 -13.52 -15.23
CA GLY A 136 -3.82 -14.27 -16.33
C GLY A 136 -5.26 -13.84 -16.64
N SER A 137 -5.94 -14.62 -17.47
CA SER A 137 -7.38 -14.42 -17.71
C SER A 137 -8.19 -14.76 -16.45
N SER A 138 -9.26 -14.02 -16.20
CA SER A 138 -10.06 -14.13 -14.97
C SER A 138 -10.47 -15.56 -14.61
N ASP A 139 -10.96 -16.34 -15.60
CA ASP A 139 -11.38 -17.73 -15.40
C ASP A 139 -10.21 -18.62 -14.93
N ARG A 140 -9.04 -18.47 -15.55
CA ARG A 140 -7.85 -19.27 -15.22
C ARG A 140 -7.25 -18.86 -13.89
N VAL A 141 -7.28 -17.56 -13.56
CA VAL A 141 -6.81 -17.03 -12.28
C VAL A 141 -7.64 -17.62 -11.14
N ALA A 142 -8.98 -17.59 -11.25
CA ALA A 142 -9.85 -18.15 -10.22
C ALA A 142 -9.64 -19.68 -10.05
N GLU A 143 -9.53 -20.42 -11.15
CA GLU A 143 -9.25 -21.87 -11.13
C GLU A 143 -7.91 -22.16 -10.43
N TYR A 144 -6.85 -21.44 -10.82
CA TYR A 144 -5.52 -21.61 -10.23
C TYR A 144 -5.52 -21.31 -8.73
N ILE A 145 -6.07 -20.16 -8.34
CA ILE A 145 -6.13 -19.73 -6.93
C ILE A 145 -6.89 -20.77 -6.09
N ASN A 146 -8.05 -21.23 -6.55
CA ASN A 146 -8.84 -22.22 -5.82
C ASN A 146 -8.09 -23.52 -5.62
N ARG A 147 -7.40 -24.01 -6.66
CA ARG A 147 -6.59 -25.23 -6.58
C ARG A 147 -5.39 -25.07 -5.63
N ALA A 148 -4.70 -23.94 -5.71
CA ALA A 148 -3.55 -23.65 -4.85
C ALA A 148 -3.97 -23.48 -3.38
N ALA A 149 -5.03 -22.73 -3.12
CA ALA A 149 -5.59 -22.56 -1.78
C ALA A 149 -6.07 -23.89 -1.17
N GLU A 150 -6.67 -24.77 -1.97
CA GLU A 150 -7.06 -26.09 -1.50
C GLU A 150 -5.86 -26.97 -1.14
N ALA A 151 -4.81 -26.94 -1.97
CA ALA A 151 -3.58 -27.69 -1.69
C ALA A 151 -2.90 -27.21 -0.39
N ASP A 152 -2.79 -25.90 -0.19
CA ASP A 152 -2.20 -25.32 1.02
C ASP A 152 -3.05 -25.61 2.25
N ARG A 153 -4.37 -25.55 2.14
CA ARG A 153 -5.27 -25.95 3.24
C ARG A 153 -5.08 -27.42 3.63
N HIS A 154 -4.89 -28.32 2.67
CA HIS A 154 -4.56 -29.71 2.95
C HIS A 154 -3.17 -29.87 3.61
N ALA A 155 -2.26 -28.93 3.37
CA ALA A 155 -0.96 -28.87 4.05
C ALA A 155 -1.03 -28.26 5.47
N GLY A 156 -2.21 -27.81 5.92
CA GLY A 156 -2.44 -27.25 7.25
C GLY A 156 -2.30 -25.73 7.32
N GLU A 157 -2.16 -25.05 6.17
CA GLU A 157 -2.13 -23.59 6.10
C GLU A 157 -3.55 -23.01 6.21
N LYS A 158 -3.67 -21.82 6.79
CA LYS A 158 -4.89 -21.03 6.73
C LYS A 158 -4.85 -20.12 5.52
N THR A 159 -5.76 -20.36 4.58
CA THR A 159 -5.75 -19.71 3.27
C THR A 159 -6.65 -18.50 3.21
N GLY A 160 -6.21 -17.46 2.49
CA GLY A 160 -6.99 -16.26 2.20
C GLY A 160 -7.00 -15.91 0.72
N VAL A 161 -8.07 -15.30 0.24
CA VAL A 161 -8.14 -14.72 -1.10
C VAL A 161 -8.54 -13.26 -1.03
N LEU A 162 -7.71 -12.42 -1.64
CA LEU A 162 -7.96 -11.02 -1.90
C LEU A 162 -8.47 -10.92 -3.33
N GLY A 163 -9.77 -10.72 -3.50
CA GLY A 163 -10.42 -10.73 -4.80
C GLY A 163 -11.17 -9.45 -5.12
N SER A 164 -11.38 -9.22 -6.42
CA SER A 164 -12.29 -8.18 -6.90
C SER A 164 -13.74 -8.58 -6.65
N ARG A 165 -14.63 -7.59 -6.62
CA ARG A 165 -16.07 -7.80 -6.49
C ARG A 165 -16.61 -8.72 -7.58
N GLU A 166 -16.07 -8.63 -8.77
CA GLU A 166 -16.48 -9.36 -9.95
C GLU A 166 -16.21 -10.87 -9.84
N LEU A 167 -15.10 -11.24 -9.20
CA LEU A 167 -14.70 -12.64 -9.07
C LEU A 167 -14.91 -13.22 -7.66
N LEU A 168 -15.41 -12.43 -6.72
CA LEU A 168 -15.49 -12.83 -5.32
C LEU A 168 -16.27 -14.14 -5.09
N ALA A 169 -17.33 -14.36 -5.84
CA ALA A 169 -18.14 -15.56 -5.76
C ALA A 169 -17.48 -16.83 -6.32
N GLU A 170 -16.45 -16.67 -7.14
CA GLU A 170 -15.72 -17.78 -7.77
C GLU A 170 -14.65 -18.38 -6.82
N TYR A 171 -14.21 -17.62 -5.81
CA TYR A 171 -13.12 -18.03 -4.92
C TYR A 171 -13.56 -18.97 -3.81
N ARG A 172 -12.64 -19.85 -3.38
CA ARG A 172 -12.80 -20.82 -2.31
C ARG A 172 -11.55 -20.85 -1.43
N ALA A 173 -11.65 -20.30 -0.23
CA ALA A 173 -10.60 -20.27 0.77
C ALA A 173 -11.22 -20.20 2.17
N ASP A 174 -10.39 -20.28 3.22
CA ASP A 174 -10.90 -20.12 4.59
C ASP A 174 -11.38 -18.70 4.86
N VAL A 175 -10.72 -17.70 4.22
CA VAL A 175 -11.07 -16.29 4.32
C VAL A 175 -11.08 -15.66 2.94
N ILE A 176 -12.16 -15.00 2.56
CA ILE A 176 -12.28 -14.30 1.28
C ILE A 176 -12.63 -12.84 1.55
N LYS A 177 -11.84 -11.92 1.01
CA LYS A 177 -12.01 -10.47 1.19
C LYS A 177 -12.12 -9.77 -0.15
N CYS A 178 -13.08 -8.85 -0.24
CA CYS A 178 -13.24 -7.97 -1.38
C CYS A 178 -12.34 -6.75 -1.25
N VAL A 179 -11.42 -6.55 -2.19
CA VAL A 179 -10.57 -5.35 -2.20
C VAL A 179 -11.22 -4.18 -2.91
N GLY A 180 -12.16 -4.43 -3.81
CA GLY A 180 -12.82 -3.39 -4.61
C GLY A 180 -13.37 -3.94 -5.93
N SER A 181 -13.63 -3.07 -6.89
CA SER A 181 -14.08 -3.42 -8.24
C SER A 181 -12.97 -3.18 -9.26
N ARG A 182 -12.81 -4.06 -10.23
CA ARG A 182 -11.85 -3.88 -11.34
C ARG A 182 -12.10 -2.62 -12.16
N GLY A 183 -13.35 -2.17 -12.23
CA GLY A 183 -13.73 -0.91 -12.90
C GLY A 183 -13.59 0.34 -12.01
N ASP A 184 -13.14 0.21 -10.76
CA ASP A 184 -12.97 1.28 -9.78
C ASP A 184 -11.65 1.08 -9.02
N GLU A 185 -10.54 1.50 -9.66
CA GLU A 185 -9.19 1.40 -9.09
C GLU A 185 -9.06 2.14 -7.75
N GLU A 186 -9.81 3.23 -7.57
CA GLU A 186 -9.83 3.96 -6.31
C GLU A 186 -10.37 3.11 -5.16
N SER A 187 -11.36 2.25 -5.42
CA SER A 187 -11.87 1.32 -4.41
C SER A 187 -10.83 0.30 -3.99
N ILE A 188 -10.04 -0.20 -4.95
CA ILE A 188 -8.94 -1.14 -4.69
C ILE A 188 -7.85 -0.44 -3.87
N ALA A 189 -7.38 0.70 -4.33
CA ALA A 189 -6.36 1.50 -3.65
C ALA A 189 -6.76 1.87 -2.21
N ARG A 190 -8.04 2.16 -1.98
CA ARG A 190 -8.57 2.50 -0.66
C ARG A 190 -8.55 1.33 0.32
N ASN A 191 -8.87 0.13 -0.15
CA ASN A 191 -9.12 -1.00 0.72
C ASN A 191 -7.92 -1.94 0.89
N LEU A 192 -6.94 -1.91 0.00
CA LEU A 192 -5.85 -2.89 -0.05
C LEU A 192 -5.18 -3.10 1.31
N PHE A 193 -4.70 -2.05 1.95
CA PHE A 193 -3.99 -2.20 3.22
C PHE A 193 -4.91 -2.58 4.39
N ALA A 194 -6.18 -2.16 4.35
CA ALA A 194 -7.15 -2.60 5.34
C ALA A 194 -7.38 -4.11 5.25
N VAL A 195 -7.58 -4.62 4.03
CA VAL A 195 -7.78 -6.06 3.77
C VAL A 195 -6.56 -6.88 4.16
N LEU A 196 -5.34 -6.41 3.87
CA LEU A 196 -4.12 -7.09 4.29
C LEU A 196 -4.00 -7.19 5.83
N ARG A 197 -4.40 -6.13 6.56
CA ARG A 197 -4.45 -6.16 8.02
C ARG A 197 -5.53 -7.10 8.56
N GLU A 198 -6.69 -7.16 7.89
CA GLU A 198 -7.74 -8.11 8.26
C GLU A 198 -7.30 -9.58 8.11
N PHE A 199 -6.51 -9.91 7.07
CA PHE A 199 -5.90 -11.23 6.98
C PHE A 199 -4.94 -11.52 8.14
N ASP A 200 -4.16 -10.52 8.57
CA ASP A 200 -3.29 -10.64 9.73
C ASP A 200 -4.07 -10.88 11.03
N GLU A 201 -5.20 -10.17 11.22
CA GLU A 201 -6.10 -10.33 12.37
C GLU A 201 -6.73 -11.73 12.40
N GLU A 202 -7.09 -12.25 11.23
CA GLU A 202 -7.67 -13.59 11.09
C GLU A 202 -6.62 -14.71 11.10
N GLY A 203 -5.33 -14.37 11.17
CA GLY A 203 -4.23 -15.35 11.22
C GLY A 203 -4.06 -16.15 9.94
N VAL A 204 -4.35 -15.54 8.78
CA VAL A 204 -4.13 -16.15 7.47
C VAL A 204 -2.63 -16.26 7.21
N THR A 205 -2.17 -17.44 6.76
CA THR A 205 -0.74 -17.73 6.51
C THR A 205 -0.39 -17.73 5.02
N LYS A 206 -1.36 -18.05 4.16
CA LYS A 206 -1.23 -18.00 2.69
C LYS A 206 -2.33 -17.13 2.10
N ILE A 207 -1.95 -16.08 1.39
CA ILE A 207 -2.87 -15.13 0.76
C ILE A 207 -2.65 -15.20 -0.76
N TYR A 208 -3.72 -15.41 -1.49
CA TYR A 208 -3.74 -15.33 -2.94
C TYR A 208 -4.47 -14.07 -3.40
N SER A 209 -3.93 -13.39 -4.39
CA SER A 209 -4.57 -12.25 -5.04
C SER A 209 -4.58 -12.43 -6.55
N GLU A 210 -5.64 -12.02 -7.18
CA GLU A 210 -5.60 -11.73 -8.61
C GLU A 210 -4.77 -10.47 -8.86
N SER A 211 -4.16 -10.35 -10.04
CA SER A 211 -3.50 -9.12 -10.46
C SER A 211 -4.54 -8.06 -10.84
N PHE A 212 -4.23 -6.82 -10.52
CA PHE A 212 -4.98 -5.65 -10.96
C PHE A 212 -4.11 -4.89 -11.96
N SER A 213 -4.66 -4.56 -13.15
CA SER A 213 -3.97 -3.70 -14.11
C SER A 213 -3.75 -2.32 -13.50
N SER A 214 -2.56 -1.80 -13.65
CA SER A 214 -2.21 -0.41 -13.40
C SER A 214 -2.59 0.45 -14.60
#